data_98a3888164b7dd443a788658c723c3d3
#
_entry.id   98a3888164b7dd443a788658c723c3d3
#
_cell.length_a   1.000
_cell.length_b   1.000
_cell.length_c   1.000
_cell.angle_alpha   90.00
_cell.angle_beta   90.00
_cell.angle_gamma   90.00
#
_symmetry.space_group_name_H-M   'P 1'
#
loop_
_entity.id
_entity.type
_entity.pdbx_description
1 polymer ?
#
loop_
_entity_poly.entity_id
_entity_poly.type
_entity_poly.pdbx_seq_one_letter_code
_entity_poly.pdbx_strand_id
1 'polypeptide(L)'
;MRVVATLLFCLGLSLHAEDWTQFRGPNSSGVSGDKNIPDDFGPSKNLVWKTALPPGHSSPVLTKTQIYVTAYEGEKILVIALDRATGRVLWRREAPRPRKEGLHKASTPASPSAVTDGTNAYAFFTDFGLISYGPDGNERWSLPLGPFNNPMGMASSPILSGNTLILNCDSESGSFLLALDKDTGKTKWRIERTEFTRGFSTPLLWQPPDGPLQVIVAGSYKLMAYTVETGKPVWWIGNLTWQLKPTPVMDGENIYVLGWAGEADMGQQEDVPDFAEMLKQWDSNHDGLLQKDEILNPKLKKDWRQMDLDNDGVVNDRDWKMYQSRRKAVNAVVASKLGGKGDMTEKNVLWRYYKSLPNVPSPLYYRGVVYLVKEGGIMTALDAKTGKVLKQGRLPGAGGDYFSSPVAVDGKIITISHEGKVSIVKPGAEWETIRVIDLGEDVNATPAMSDGKLYIRTHQHLYCFAKGA
;
A
#
# COMPACT_ATOMS: atom_id res chain seq x y z
N MET A 1 53.98 13.94 -35.24
CA MET A 1 53.23 13.14 -34.24
C MET A 1 52.54 14.12 -33.28
N ARG A 2 51.24 14.29 -33.43
CA ARG A 2 50.44 15.11 -32.48
C ARG A 2 49.69 14.11 -31.57
N VAL A 3 49.96 14.17 -30.27
CA VAL A 3 49.28 13.41 -29.25
C VAL A 3 48.01 14.16 -28.90
N VAL A 4 46.87 13.54 -29.18
CA VAL A 4 45.54 14.02 -28.74
C VAL A 4 45.26 13.39 -27.39
N ALA A 5 45.28 14.20 -26.35
CA ALA A 5 44.87 13.80 -25.02
C ALA A 5 43.35 13.86 -24.94
N THR A 6 42.70 12.71 -24.86
CA THR A 6 41.25 12.59 -24.60
C THR A 6 41.03 12.75 -23.09
N LEU A 7 40.47 13.90 -22.67
CA LEU A 7 39.96 14.07 -21.30
C LEU A 7 38.65 13.29 -21.16
N LEU A 8 38.66 12.20 -20.41
CA LEU A 8 37.44 11.58 -19.90
C LEU A 8 36.86 12.47 -18.80
N PHE A 9 35.76 13.16 -19.10
CA PHE A 9 34.92 13.82 -18.09
C PHE A 9 34.09 12.71 -17.40
N CYS A 10 34.55 12.26 -16.23
CA CYS A 10 33.70 11.50 -15.31
C CYS A 10 32.64 12.48 -14.75
N LEU A 11 31.45 12.51 -15.36
CA LEU A 11 30.27 13.05 -14.71
C LEU A 11 29.98 12.19 -13.49
N GLY A 12 30.41 12.67 -12.32
CA GLY A 12 29.95 12.15 -11.05
C GLY A 12 28.45 12.39 -10.95
N LEU A 13 27.65 11.36 -11.19
CA LEU A 13 26.26 11.33 -10.78
C LEU A 13 26.26 11.48 -9.25
N SER A 14 26.01 12.69 -8.77
CA SER A 14 25.65 12.93 -7.39
C SER A 14 24.33 12.15 -7.19
N LEU A 15 24.39 11.01 -6.52
CA LEU A 15 23.24 10.33 -5.98
C LEU A 15 22.62 11.28 -4.94
N HIS A 16 21.76 12.17 -5.40
CA HIS A 16 20.89 12.89 -4.49
C HIS A 16 19.96 11.83 -3.88
N ALA A 17 19.83 11.84 -2.56
CA ALA A 17 18.85 11.03 -1.89
C ALA A 17 17.48 11.32 -2.55
N GLU A 18 16.82 10.28 -3.04
CA GLU A 18 15.50 10.44 -3.64
C GLU A 18 14.52 10.89 -2.55
N ASP A 19 13.79 11.97 -2.82
CA ASP A 19 12.82 12.52 -1.87
C ASP A 19 11.75 11.48 -1.53
N TRP A 20 11.33 11.39 -0.26
CA TRP A 20 10.30 10.47 0.23
C TRP A 20 8.91 11.04 -0.03
N THR A 21 8.56 11.19 -1.32
CA THR A 21 7.43 12.01 -1.79
C THR A 21 6.08 11.28 -1.77
N GLN A 22 6.06 9.98 -1.49
CA GLN A 22 4.85 9.15 -1.46
C GLN A 22 4.93 8.06 -0.40
N PHE A 23 3.85 7.32 -0.22
CA PHE A 23 3.79 6.17 0.67
C PHE A 23 4.95 5.20 0.38
N ARG A 24 5.75 4.90 1.42
CA ARG A 24 6.95 4.05 1.35
C ARG A 24 8.07 4.58 0.43
N GLY A 25 8.12 5.88 0.17
CA GLY A 25 9.19 6.52 -0.59
C GLY A 25 9.23 6.16 -2.07
N PRO A 26 10.42 6.15 -2.70
CA PRO A 26 10.56 5.96 -4.13
C PRO A 26 9.85 4.72 -4.64
N ASN A 27 8.88 4.92 -5.52
CA ASN A 27 8.03 3.87 -6.10
C ASN A 27 7.45 2.88 -5.06
N SER A 28 7.14 3.36 -3.87
CA SER A 28 6.64 2.56 -2.73
C SER A 28 7.53 1.38 -2.33
N SER A 29 8.82 1.42 -2.67
CA SER A 29 9.77 0.33 -2.45
C SER A 29 10.08 0.06 -0.98
N GLY A 30 9.94 1.08 -0.12
CA GLY A 30 10.40 1.03 1.27
C GLY A 30 11.92 1.13 1.40
N VAL A 31 12.65 1.46 0.34
CA VAL A 31 14.12 1.52 0.34
C VAL A 31 14.58 2.96 0.13
N SER A 32 15.51 3.41 0.95
CA SER A 32 16.19 4.70 0.81
C SER A 32 17.67 4.53 0.52
N GLY A 33 18.20 5.36 -0.36
CA GLY A 33 19.64 5.49 -0.61
C GLY A 33 20.40 6.28 0.46
N ASP A 34 19.70 6.87 1.43
CA ASP A 34 20.25 7.69 2.49
C ASP A 34 21.30 6.98 3.34
N LYS A 35 22.15 7.80 3.95
CA LYS A 35 23.21 7.37 4.88
C LYS A 35 23.07 8.11 6.21
N ASN A 36 23.83 7.63 7.20
CA ASN A 36 23.92 8.25 8.52
C ASN A 36 22.59 8.27 9.31
N ILE A 37 21.67 7.36 9.01
CA ILE A 37 20.44 7.19 9.80
C ILE A 37 20.81 6.67 11.19
N PRO A 38 20.27 7.25 12.29
CA PRO A 38 20.56 6.78 13.63
C PRO A 38 20.08 5.32 13.83
N ASP A 39 20.87 4.52 14.51
CA ASP A 39 20.51 3.17 14.94
C ASP A 39 20.30 3.06 16.45
N ASP A 40 20.46 4.18 17.15
CA ASP A 40 20.21 4.35 18.56
C ASP A 40 19.50 5.69 18.75
N PHE A 41 18.20 5.64 19.00
CA PHE A 41 17.34 6.82 19.14
C PHE A 41 16.17 6.50 20.05
N GLY A 42 15.42 7.51 20.44
CA GLY A 42 14.24 7.35 21.28
C GLY A 42 13.67 8.68 21.71
N PRO A 43 12.64 8.69 22.56
CA PRO A 43 11.98 9.94 22.99
C PRO A 43 12.91 10.99 23.63
N SER A 44 14.09 10.59 24.10
CA SER A 44 15.10 11.47 24.71
C SER A 44 16.50 11.34 24.11
N LYS A 45 16.66 10.64 22.98
CA LYS A 45 17.96 10.37 22.37
C LYS A 45 17.93 10.55 20.86
N ASN A 46 18.91 11.29 20.31
CA ASN A 46 19.01 11.62 18.90
C ASN A 46 17.70 12.21 18.33
N LEU A 47 16.96 12.92 19.17
CA LEU A 47 15.69 13.55 18.88
C LEU A 47 15.94 14.99 18.44
N VAL A 48 15.67 15.28 17.16
CA VAL A 48 15.74 16.64 16.62
C VAL A 48 14.53 17.46 17.07
N TRP A 49 13.34 16.89 16.90
CA TRP A 49 12.09 17.48 17.35
C TRP A 49 10.97 16.41 17.47
N LYS A 50 9.96 16.75 18.27
CA LYS A 50 8.72 15.98 18.49
C LYS A 50 7.55 16.96 18.39
N THR A 51 6.55 16.66 17.56
CA THR A 51 5.38 17.52 17.37
C THR A 51 4.09 16.75 17.63
N ALA A 52 3.23 17.26 18.48
CA ALA A 52 1.91 16.67 18.71
C ALA A 52 1.02 16.82 17.46
N LEU A 53 0.36 15.74 17.08
CA LEU A 53 -0.54 15.67 15.93
C LEU A 53 -1.85 15.00 16.32
N PRO A 54 -2.96 15.39 15.67
CA PRO A 54 -4.19 14.60 15.74
C PRO A 54 -3.98 13.19 15.16
N PRO A 55 -4.81 12.21 15.57
CA PRO A 55 -4.70 10.84 15.10
C PRO A 55 -4.88 10.72 13.57
N GLY A 56 -4.35 9.63 13.01
CA GLY A 56 -4.41 9.27 11.61
C GLY A 56 -3.34 8.25 11.28
N HIS A 57 -3.57 7.39 10.29
CA HIS A 57 -2.67 6.29 9.94
C HIS A 57 -1.74 6.61 8.77
N SER A 58 -1.90 7.76 8.12
CA SER A 58 -1.06 8.12 6.97
C SER A 58 0.42 8.19 7.36
N SER A 59 1.26 7.65 6.49
CA SER A 59 2.71 7.81 6.59
C SER A 59 3.11 9.23 6.20
N PRO A 60 4.16 9.82 6.81
CA PRO A 60 4.65 11.13 6.42
C PRO A 60 5.23 11.07 5.00
N VAL A 61 4.97 12.12 4.20
CA VAL A 61 5.62 12.35 2.92
C VAL A 61 6.39 13.68 2.98
N LEU A 62 7.53 13.70 2.31
CA LEU A 62 8.54 14.73 2.50
C LEU A 62 8.78 15.50 1.21
N THR A 63 8.90 16.81 1.34
CA THR A 63 9.58 17.67 0.38
C THR A 63 10.94 18.12 0.96
N LYS A 64 11.66 18.97 0.27
CA LYS A 64 12.90 19.56 0.80
C LYS A 64 12.67 20.35 2.09
N THR A 65 11.50 20.99 2.24
CA THR A 65 11.22 21.92 3.34
C THR A 65 10.03 21.57 4.20
N GLN A 66 9.10 20.72 3.72
CA GLN A 66 7.85 20.42 4.39
C GLN A 66 7.59 18.92 4.52
N ILE A 67 6.75 18.59 5.48
CA ILE A 67 6.20 17.24 5.69
C ILE A 67 4.69 17.35 5.62
N TYR A 68 4.06 16.45 4.88
CA TYR A 68 2.60 16.36 4.80
C TYR A 68 2.08 15.08 5.43
N VAL A 69 1.01 15.20 6.20
CA VAL A 69 0.25 14.07 6.76
C VAL A 69 -1.25 14.36 6.67
N THR A 70 -2.06 13.30 6.56
CA THR A 70 -3.50 13.40 6.76
C THR A 70 -3.85 13.02 8.20
N ALA A 71 -4.86 13.64 8.78
CA ALA A 71 -5.28 13.42 10.17
C ALA A 71 -6.80 13.59 10.29
N TYR A 72 -7.36 13.29 11.47
CA TYR A 72 -8.74 13.61 11.79
C TYR A 72 -8.85 14.13 13.23
N GLU A 73 -9.85 14.97 13.49
CA GLU A 73 -10.14 15.53 14.79
C GLU A 73 -11.66 15.65 14.96
N GLY A 74 -12.23 14.75 15.73
CA GLY A 74 -13.68 14.59 15.75
C GLY A 74 -14.25 14.32 14.36
N GLU A 75 -15.12 15.22 13.91
CA GLU A 75 -15.74 15.11 12.57
C GLU A 75 -14.90 15.67 11.44
N LYS A 76 -13.78 16.31 11.72
CA LYS A 76 -12.92 16.98 10.74
C LYS A 76 -11.89 16.02 10.18
N ILE A 77 -11.69 16.07 8.87
CA ILE A 77 -10.58 15.43 8.17
C ILE A 77 -9.60 16.52 7.72
N LEU A 78 -8.31 16.29 7.94
CA LEU A 78 -7.30 17.35 7.90
C LEU A 78 -6.13 16.94 7.01
N VAL A 79 -5.60 17.92 6.26
CA VAL A 79 -4.23 17.87 5.74
C VAL A 79 -3.40 18.82 6.59
N ILE A 80 -2.24 18.36 7.05
CA ILE A 80 -1.34 19.12 7.91
C ILE A 80 0.03 19.19 7.25
N ALA A 81 0.58 20.40 7.16
CA ALA A 81 1.96 20.63 6.76
C ALA A 81 2.79 21.05 7.96
N LEU A 82 3.98 20.46 8.07
CA LEU A 82 4.97 20.82 9.06
C LEU A 82 6.25 21.31 8.37
N ASP A 83 6.94 22.25 8.99
CA ASP A 83 8.31 22.61 8.64
C ASP A 83 9.22 21.41 8.93
N ARG A 84 9.94 20.97 7.91
CA ARG A 84 10.75 19.74 8.01
C ARG A 84 11.94 19.87 8.94
N ALA A 85 12.50 21.07 9.06
CA ALA A 85 13.67 21.34 9.91
C ALA A 85 13.32 21.39 11.40
N THR A 86 12.18 22.00 11.73
CA THR A 86 11.81 22.35 13.11
C THR A 86 10.63 21.56 13.67
N GLY A 87 9.88 20.86 12.82
CA GLY A 87 8.64 20.19 13.20
C GLY A 87 7.46 21.13 13.46
N ARG A 88 7.64 22.45 13.30
CA ARG A 88 6.57 23.41 13.52
C ARG A 88 5.45 23.21 12.50
N VAL A 89 4.20 23.17 12.97
CA VAL A 89 3.03 23.14 12.09
C VAL A 89 2.95 24.48 11.33
N LEU A 90 3.04 24.42 10.00
CA LEU A 90 2.93 25.56 9.11
C LEU A 90 1.48 25.92 8.86
N TRP A 91 0.66 24.89 8.56
CA TRP A 91 -0.77 25.04 8.36
C TRP A 91 -1.52 23.74 8.62
N ARG A 92 -2.81 23.87 8.91
CA ARG A 92 -3.81 22.81 8.94
C ARG A 92 -4.95 23.23 8.04
N ARG A 93 -5.42 22.32 7.18
CA ARG A 93 -6.58 22.57 6.31
C ARG A 93 -7.59 21.47 6.50
N GLU A 94 -8.81 21.88 6.78
CA GLU A 94 -9.96 20.98 6.85
C GLU A 94 -10.44 20.70 5.42
N ALA A 95 -10.49 19.43 5.03
CA ALA A 95 -11.10 19.02 3.79
C ALA A 95 -12.62 18.84 3.99
N PRO A 96 -13.45 19.04 2.95
CA PRO A 96 -14.88 18.78 3.03
C PRO A 96 -15.16 17.33 3.45
N ARG A 97 -16.20 17.14 4.28
CA ARG A 97 -16.63 15.81 4.73
C ARG A 97 -18.15 15.66 4.56
N PRO A 98 -18.65 15.55 3.30
CA PRO A 98 -20.08 15.52 3.03
C PRO A 98 -20.78 14.23 3.50
N ARG A 99 -19.99 13.19 3.83
CA ARG A 99 -20.48 11.88 4.29
C ARG A 99 -19.47 11.22 5.22
N LYS A 100 -19.92 10.14 5.88
CA LYS A 100 -19.07 9.23 6.65
C LYS A 100 -19.21 7.83 6.04
N GLU A 101 -18.15 7.33 5.49
CA GLU A 101 -18.08 5.96 4.97
C GLU A 101 -17.92 4.95 6.11
N GLY A 102 -18.31 3.70 5.86
CA GLY A 102 -18.04 2.60 6.77
C GLY A 102 -16.55 2.38 6.96
N LEU A 103 -16.11 2.17 8.20
CA LEU A 103 -14.71 1.93 8.55
C LEU A 103 -14.57 0.69 9.44
N HIS A 104 -13.59 -0.13 9.16
CA HIS A 104 -13.16 -1.16 10.10
C HIS A 104 -12.45 -0.52 11.31
N LYS A 105 -12.52 -1.14 12.50
CA LYS A 105 -11.88 -0.65 13.74
C LYS A 105 -10.37 -0.37 13.61
N ALA A 106 -9.68 -1.02 12.68
CA ALA A 106 -8.27 -0.80 12.39
C ALA A 106 -8.02 0.28 11.33
N SER A 107 -9.06 0.96 10.82
CA SER A 107 -8.98 2.03 9.84
C SER A 107 -9.38 3.37 10.43
N THR A 108 -8.98 4.44 9.78
CA THR A 108 -9.40 5.81 10.11
C THR A 108 -9.82 6.56 8.83
N PRO A 109 -10.57 7.64 8.91
CA PRO A 109 -10.89 8.46 7.73
C PRO A 109 -9.64 9.10 7.09
N ALA A 110 -8.49 9.05 7.79
CA ALA A 110 -7.19 9.55 7.37
C ALA A 110 -6.15 8.41 7.26
N SER A 111 -6.55 7.26 6.67
CA SER A 111 -5.64 6.12 6.45
C SER A 111 -4.74 6.29 5.22
N PRO A 112 -5.21 6.77 4.04
CA PRO A 112 -4.33 6.99 2.89
C PRO A 112 -3.27 8.05 3.18
N SER A 113 -2.05 7.79 2.74
CA SER A 113 -0.98 8.79 2.77
C SER A 113 -1.14 9.78 1.63
N ALA A 114 -0.74 11.02 1.85
CA ALA A 114 -0.64 11.99 0.77
C ALA A 114 0.47 11.59 -0.22
N VAL A 115 0.51 12.28 -1.36
CA VAL A 115 1.65 12.31 -2.28
C VAL A 115 2.02 13.76 -2.56
N THR A 116 3.28 14.04 -2.86
CA THR A 116 3.76 15.38 -3.20
C THR A 116 4.63 15.35 -4.46
N ASP A 117 4.58 16.43 -5.24
CA ASP A 117 5.47 16.64 -6.38
C ASP A 117 6.75 17.41 -5.99
N GLY A 118 7.06 17.48 -4.68
CA GLY A 118 8.15 18.24 -4.12
C GLY A 118 7.76 19.67 -3.72
N THR A 119 6.57 20.12 -4.09
CA THR A 119 6.04 21.45 -3.79
C THR A 119 4.61 21.37 -3.24
N ASN A 120 3.71 20.75 -3.99
CA ASN A 120 2.28 20.65 -3.68
C ASN A 120 1.96 19.34 -2.99
N ALA A 121 0.91 19.33 -2.19
CA ALA A 121 0.36 18.14 -1.56
C ALA A 121 -0.93 17.68 -2.26
N TYR A 122 -1.11 16.36 -2.38
CA TYR A 122 -2.31 15.73 -2.91
C TYR A 122 -2.77 14.68 -1.91
N ALA A 123 -3.95 14.85 -1.36
CA ALA A 123 -4.50 13.96 -0.34
C ALA A 123 -5.80 13.31 -0.82
N PHE A 124 -6.01 12.06 -0.43
CA PHE A 124 -7.24 11.33 -0.66
C PHE A 124 -7.92 10.99 0.66
N PHE A 125 -9.21 11.25 0.74
CA PHE A 125 -10.07 10.88 1.86
C PHE A 125 -11.26 10.08 1.37
N THR A 126 -11.54 8.96 2.02
CA THR A 126 -12.72 8.12 1.68
C THR A 126 -14.02 8.93 1.75
N ASP A 127 -14.14 9.79 2.74
CA ASP A 127 -15.35 10.56 3.03
C ASP A 127 -15.57 11.74 2.09
N PHE A 128 -14.58 12.06 1.24
CA PHE A 128 -14.64 13.20 0.32
C PHE A 128 -14.21 12.86 -1.12
N GLY A 129 -12.97 12.43 -1.30
CA GLY A 129 -12.30 12.31 -2.58
C GLY A 129 -10.89 12.88 -2.54
N LEU A 130 -10.44 13.47 -3.63
CA LEU A 130 -9.11 14.05 -3.79
C LEU A 130 -9.11 15.56 -3.57
N ILE A 131 -8.04 16.08 -2.96
CA ILE A 131 -7.82 17.51 -2.76
C ILE A 131 -6.33 17.84 -2.89
N SER A 132 -6.00 18.98 -3.48
CA SER A 132 -4.65 19.48 -3.64
C SER A 132 -4.46 20.82 -2.97
N TYR A 133 -3.33 20.96 -2.26
CA TYR A 133 -2.90 22.19 -1.61
C TYR A 133 -1.53 22.63 -2.09
N GLY A 134 -1.32 23.94 -2.21
CA GLY A 134 -0.01 24.56 -2.37
C GLY A 134 0.82 24.50 -1.09
N PRO A 135 2.12 24.88 -1.16
CA PRO A 135 3.00 24.87 0.00
C PRO A 135 2.58 25.85 1.11
N ASP A 136 1.78 26.85 0.80
CA ASP A 136 1.17 27.82 1.71
C ASP A 136 -0.19 27.34 2.30
N GLY A 137 -0.65 26.17 1.88
CA GLY A 137 -1.93 25.61 2.28
C GLY A 137 -3.13 26.19 1.54
N ASN A 138 -2.95 26.94 0.48
CA ASN A 138 -4.05 27.35 -0.37
C ASN A 138 -4.54 26.15 -1.21
N GLU A 139 -5.86 25.95 -1.25
CA GLU A 139 -6.45 24.92 -2.10
C GLU A 139 -6.20 25.26 -3.57
N ARG A 140 -5.70 24.28 -4.32
CA ARG A 140 -5.46 24.39 -5.76
C ARG A 140 -6.64 23.84 -6.55
N TRP A 141 -7.15 22.71 -6.13
CA TRP A 141 -8.34 22.06 -6.68
C TRP A 141 -8.82 20.98 -5.72
N SER A 142 -10.08 20.60 -5.87
CA SER A 142 -10.69 19.47 -5.20
C SER A 142 -11.60 18.69 -6.14
N LEU A 143 -11.69 17.38 -5.93
CA LEU A 143 -12.50 16.46 -6.72
C LEU A 143 -13.27 15.52 -5.79
N PRO A 144 -14.58 15.75 -5.57
CA PRO A 144 -15.42 14.81 -4.85
C PRO A 144 -15.48 13.45 -5.58
N LEU A 145 -15.28 12.36 -4.84
CA LEU A 145 -15.37 10.98 -5.32
C LEU A 145 -16.19 10.15 -4.32
N GLY A 146 -16.77 9.06 -4.79
CA GLY A 146 -17.60 8.17 -3.98
C GLY A 146 -19.09 8.51 -4.03
N PRO A 147 -19.97 7.92 -3.19
CA PRO A 147 -19.60 7.03 -2.08
C PRO A 147 -18.89 5.76 -2.55
N PHE A 148 -18.06 5.19 -1.64
CA PHE A 148 -17.34 3.95 -1.90
C PHE A 148 -17.98 2.81 -1.13
N ASN A 149 -18.37 1.75 -1.81
CA ASN A 149 -18.83 0.54 -1.14
C ASN A 149 -17.63 -0.29 -0.65
N ASN A 150 -16.95 0.20 0.39
CA ASN A 150 -15.86 -0.53 1.03
C ASN A 150 -16.01 -0.51 2.56
N PRO A 151 -16.56 -1.59 3.17
CA PRO A 151 -16.83 -1.63 4.60
C PRO A 151 -15.59 -1.57 5.50
N MET A 152 -14.38 -1.68 4.92
CA MET A 152 -13.12 -1.55 5.64
C MET A 152 -12.54 -0.13 5.56
N GLY A 153 -13.09 0.74 4.72
CA GLY A 153 -12.52 2.03 4.32
C GLY A 153 -11.48 1.90 3.21
N MET A 154 -11.27 2.98 2.48
CA MET A 154 -10.23 3.04 1.44
C MET A 154 -8.86 3.29 2.08
N ALA A 155 -7.83 2.58 1.61
CA ALA A 155 -6.46 2.73 2.13
C ALA A 155 -5.40 2.92 1.03
N SER A 156 -5.77 2.76 -0.24
CA SER A 156 -4.87 3.03 -1.37
C SER A 156 -4.46 4.50 -1.36
N SER A 157 -3.17 4.76 -1.41
CA SER A 157 -2.62 6.11 -1.51
C SER A 157 -2.46 6.52 -2.97
N PRO A 158 -2.68 7.79 -3.32
CA PRO A 158 -2.38 8.29 -4.67
C PRO A 158 -0.88 8.26 -4.96
N ILE A 159 -0.52 8.14 -6.23
CA ILE A 159 0.86 8.26 -6.71
C ILE A 159 0.95 9.30 -7.84
N LEU A 160 2.16 9.76 -8.12
CA LEU A 160 2.45 10.68 -9.21
C LEU A 160 3.34 10.03 -10.27
N SER A 161 3.03 10.32 -11.53
CA SER A 161 3.85 10.01 -12.70
C SER A 161 3.93 11.24 -13.61
N GLY A 162 5.01 11.99 -13.52
CA GLY A 162 5.13 13.28 -14.20
C GLY A 162 3.97 14.23 -13.84
N ASN A 163 3.16 14.61 -14.84
CA ASN A 163 1.97 15.44 -14.64
C ASN A 163 0.67 14.63 -14.43
N THR A 164 0.78 13.36 -14.05
CA THR A 164 -0.38 12.50 -13.85
C THR A 164 -0.45 12.01 -12.41
N LEU A 165 -1.57 12.31 -11.74
CA LEU A 165 -1.91 11.71 -10.45
C LEU A 165 -2.78 10.48 -10.70
N ILE A 166 -2.43 9.36 -10.09
CA ILE A 166 -3.13 8.07 -10.26
C ILE A 166 -3.62 7.59 -8.91
N LEU A 167 -4.89 7.16 -8.86
CA LEU A 167 -5.55 6.62 -7.67
C LEU A 167 -6.32 5.34 -8.00
N ASN A 168 -6.09 4.29 -7.22
CA ASN A 168 -6.89 3.07 -7.26
C ASN A 168 -8.07 3.18 -6.28
N CYS A 169 -9.28 2.99 -6.79
CA CYS A 169 -10.53 3.03 -6.04
C CYS A 169 -11.28 1.69 -6.15
N ASP A 170 -10.61 0.58 -5.82
CA ASP A 170 -11.27 -0.73 -5.78
C ASP A 170 -12.17 -0.84 -4.54
N SER A 171 -13.44 -1.17 -4.75
CA SER A 171 -14.48 -1.35 -3.74
C SER A 171 -15.37 -2.55 -4.10
N GLU A 172 -16.32 -2.95 -3.25
CA GLU A 172 -17.17 -4.12 -3.51
C GLU A 172 -17.99 -3.95 -4.79
N SER A 173 -18.41 -2.71 -5.07
CA SER A 173 -19.06 -2.32 -6.32
C SER A 173 -18.53 -0.98 -6.79
N GLY A 174 -18.53 -0.74 -8.11
CA GLY A 174 -18.08 0.51 -8.72
C GLY A 174 -16.55 0.73 -8.61
N SER A 175 -15.75 -0.34 -8.65
CA SER A 175 -14.29 -0.26 -8.69
C SER A 175 -13.77 0.46 -9.92
N PHE A 176 -12.77 1.33 -9.77
CA PHE A 176 -12.14 2.04 -10.88
C PHE A 176 -10.69 2.43 -10.60
N LEU A 177 -9.94 2.63 -11.65
CA LEU A 177 -8.62 3.28 -11.64
C LEU A 177 -8.75 4.65 -12.30
N LEU A 178 -8.25 5.69 -11.63
CA LEU A 178 -8.40 7.08 -12.04
C LEU A 178 -7.05 7.73 -12.29
N ALA A 179 -6.92 8.47 -13.39
CA ALA A 179 -5.79 9.34 -13.64
C ALA A 179 -6.26 10.78 -13.88
N LEU A 180 -5.60 11.70 -13.22
CA LEU A 180 -5.89 13.14 -13.27
C LEU A 180 -4.66 13.90 -13.74
N ASP A 181 -4.89 15.03 -14.35
CA ASP A 181 -3.89 16.10 -14.44
C ASP A 181 -3.65 16.66 -13.03
N LYS A 182 -2.42 16.54 -12.51
CA LYS A 182 -2.11 16.92 -11.13
C LYS A 182 -2.24 18.42 -10.85
N ASP A 183 -2.12 19.26 -11.88
CA ASP A 183 -2.15 20.70 -11.71
C ASP A 183 -3.57 21.26 -11.69
N THR A 184 -4.49 20.61 -12.39
CA THR A 184 -5.87 21.08 -12.57
C THR A 184 -6.93 20.20 -11.91
N GLY A 185 -6.58 18.96 -11.51
CA GLY A 185 -7.56 17.98 -11.02
C GLY A 185 -8.47 17.39 -12.11
N LYS A 186 -8.27 17.76 -13.39
CA LYS A 186 -9.11 17.26 -14.49
C LYS A 186 -8.77 15.80 -14.79
N THR A 187 -9.82 14.99 -15.00
CA THR A 187 -9.68 13.59 -15.38
C THR A 187 -9.03 13.46 -16.76
N LYS A 188 -7.89 12.73 -16.82
CA LYS A 188 -7.25 12.30 -18.06
C LYS A 188 -7.91 11.03 -18.60
N TRP A 189 -8.11 10.06 -17.71
CA TRP A 189 -8.84 8.82 -18.00
C TRP A 189 -9.36 8.20 -16.71
N ARG A 190 -10.40 7.39 -16.84
CA ARG A 190 -10.96 6.54 -15.80
C ARG A 190 -11.27 5.17 -16.41
N ILE A 191 -10.84 4.11 -15.75
CA ILE A 191 -11.05 2.72 -16.19
C ILE A 191 -11.88 2.01 -15.14
N GLU A 192 -13.04 1.50 -15.55
CA GLU A 192 -13.87 0.67 -14.69
C GLU A 192 -13.18 -0.70 -14.49
N ARG A 193 -13.22 -1.19 -13.27
CA ARG A 193 -12.57 -2.43 -12.83
C ARG A 193 -13.60 -3.39 -12.22
N THR A 194 -14.62 -3.73 -13.01
CA THR A 194 -15.79 -4.48 -12.56
C THR A 194 -15.47 -5.90 -12.07
N GLU A 195 -14.33 -6.45 -12.48
CA GLU A 195 -13.81 -7.75 -12.03
C GLU A 195 -13.10 -7.70 -10.67
N PHE A 196 -13.03 -6.55 -10.03
CA PHE A 196 -12.39 -6.38 -8.72
C PHE A 196 -13.41 -6.07 -7.64
N THR A 197 -13.11 -6.56 -6.45
CA THR A 197 -13.76 -6.15 -5.20
C THR A 197 -12.84 -5.21 -4.43
N ARG A 198 -13.07 -4.99 -3.14
CA ARG A 198 -12.28 -4.08 -2.32
C ARG A 198 -10.77 -4.31 -2.44
N GLY A 199 -10.05 -3.24 -2.73
CA GLY A 199 -8.60 -3.18 -2.81
C GLY A 199 -8.03 -2.10 -1.91
N PHE A 200 -6.76 -2.27 -1.49
CA PHE A 200 -6.11 -1.38 -0.52
C PHE A 200 -4.70 -0.98 -0.95
N SER A 201 -4.17 -1.72 -1.91
CA SER A 201 -2.79 -1.59 -2.37
C SER A 201 -2.57 -0.26 -3.10
N THR A 202 -1.49 0.42 -2.78
CA THR A 202 -1.03 1.60 -3.52
C THR A 202 -0.44 1.16 -4.86
N PRO A 203 -0.77 1.82 -5.98
CA PRO A 203 -0.21 1.52 -7.30
C PRO A 203 1.32 1.72 -7.35
N LEU A 204 1.96 1.05 -8.31
CA LEU A 204 3.40 1.15 -8.60
C LEU A 204 3.62 1.57 -10.05
N LEU A 205 4.74 2.22 -10.33
CA LEU A 205 5.18 2.51 -11.69
C LEU A 205 6.23 1.51 -12.14
N TRP A 206 6.17 1.09 -13.38
CA TRP A 206 7.20 0.26 -14.02
C TRP A 206 7.43 0.70 -15.45
N GLN A 207 8.70 1.00 -15.75
CA GLN A 207 9.14 1.29 -17.10
C GLN A 207 9.69 0.00 -17.72
N PRO A 208 8.96 -0.63 -18.67
CA PRO A 208 9.52 -1.76 -19.40
C PRO A 208 10.73 -1.32 -20.22
N PRO A 209 11.67 -2.24 -20.53
CA PRO A 209 12.79 -1.97 -21.42
C PRO A 209 12.31 -1.44 -22.80
N ASP A 210 11.23 -2.05 -23.31
CA ASP A 210 10.58 -1.65 -24.55
C ASP A 210 9.09 -1.38 -24.29
N GLY A 211 8.63 -0.17 -24.66
CA GLY A 211 7.23 0.20 -24.56
C GLY A 211 6.93 1.34 -23.59
N PRO A 212 5.64 1.68 -23.44
CA PRO A 212 5.22 2.80 -22.61
C PRO A 212 5.33 2.49 -21.11
N LEU A 213 5.50 3.55 -20.32
CA LEU A 213 5.43 3.49 -18.86
C LEU A 213 4.09 2.88 -18.39
N GLN A 214 4.15 2.00 -17.43
CA GLN A 214 3.00 1.28 -16.92
C GLN A 214 2.76 1.59 -15.44
N VAL A 215 1.49 1.57 -15.06
CA VAL A 215 1.05 1.53 -13.66
C VAL A 215 0.59 0.11 -13.34
N ILE A 216 1.11 -0.44 -12.26
CA ILE A 216 0.78 -1.78 -11.79
C ILE A 216 -0.11 -1.65 -10.55
N VAL A 217 -1.25 -2.33 -10.56
CA VAL A 217 -2.25 -2.30 -9.50
C VAL A 217 -2.55 -3.71 -9.01
N ALA A 218 -2.34 -3.94 -7.73
CA ALA A 218 -2.75 -5.17 -7.07
C ALA A 218 -4.21 -5.03 -6.58
N GLY A 219 -5.12 -5.71 -7.24
CA GLY A 219 -6.53 -5.79 -6.86
C GLY A 219 -6.91 -7.21 -6.42
N SER A 220 -8.17 -7.44 -6.08
CA SER A 220 -8.66 -8.77 -5.73
C SER A 220 -8.33 -9.77 -6.83
N TYR A 221 -7.74 -10.91 -6.46
CA TYR A 221 -7.43 -12.04 -7.34
C TYR A 221 -6.39 -11.81 -8.44
N LYS A 222 -6.08 -10.55 -8.76
CA LYS A 222 -5.20 -10.20 -9.90
C LYS A 222 -4.27 -9.04 -9.58
N LEU A 223 -3.07 -9.13 -10.14
CA LEU A 223 -2.18 -7.99 -10.34
C LEU A 223 -2.30 -7.57 -11.81
N MET A 224 -2.59 -6.31 -12.08
CA MET A 224 -2.76 -5.82 -13.45
C MET A 224 -1.86 -4.63 -13.76
N ALA A 225 -1.33 -4.60 -14.97
CA ALA A 225 -0.58 -3.48 -15.52
C ALA A 225 -1.39 -2.74 -16.57
N TYR A 226 -1.35 -1.42 -16.51
CA TYR A 226 -2.01 -0.50 -17.44
C TYR A 226 -1.00 0.52 -17.97
N THR A 227 -1.19 1.02 -19.19
CA THR A 227 -0.39 2.15 -19.65
C THR A 227 -0.73 3.42 -18.85
N VAL A 228 0.27 4.16 -18.40
CA VAL A 228 0.05 5.41 -17.64
C VAL A 228 -0.65 6.46 -18.50
N GLU A 229 -0.34 6.52 -19.78
CA GLU A 229 -0.87 7.52 -20.71
C GLU A 229 -2.38 7.36 -20.97
N THR A 230 -2.86 6.12 -21.13
CA THR A 230 -4.23 5.87 -21.60
C THR A 230 -5.08 4.99 -20.69
N GLY A 231 -4.49 4.40 -19.65
CA GLY A 231 -5.17 3.44 -18.76
C GLY A 231 -5.47 2.08 -19.42
N LYS A 232 -4.99 1.81 -20.63
CA LYS A 232 -5.25 0.54 -21.31
C LYS A 232 -4.56 -0.62 -20.60
N PRO A 233 -5.26 -1.74 -20.33
CA PRO A 233 -4.66 -2.93 -19.75
C PRO A 233 -3.61 -3.52 -20.72
N VAL A 234 -2.49 -4.00 -20.16
CA VAL A 234 -1.37 -4.57 -20.91
C VAL A 234 -1.21 -6.05 -20.62
N TRP A 235 -1.02 -6.40 -19.33
CA TRP A 235 -0.86 -7.78 -18.87
C TRP A 235 -1.37 -7.93 -17.43
N TRP A 236 -1.59 -9.17 -17.01
CA TRP A 236 -1.99 -9.47 -15.63
C TRP A 236 -1.47 -10.83 -15.15
N ILE A 237 -1.40 -10.98 -13.82
CA ILE A 237 -1.16 -12.22 -13.11
C ILE A 237 -2.42 -12.52 -12.28
N GLY A 238 -3.00 -13.69 -12.49
CA GLY A 238 -4.16 -14.18 -11.75
C GLY A 238 -3.81 -15.11 -10.60
N ASN A 239 -4.83 -15.81 -10.09
CA ASN A 239 -4.71 -16.79 -9.01
C ASN A 239 -4.04 -16.23 -7.75
N LEU A 240 -4.36 -14.98 -7.41
CA LEU A 240 -3.97 -14.31 -6.18
C LEU A 240 -5.11 -14.40 -5.16
N THR A 241 -4.82 -14.09 -3.89
CA THR A 241 -5.86 -14.03 -2.87
C THR A 241 -6.85 -12.89 -3.10
N TRP A 242 -7.99 -12.94 -2.43
CA TRP A 242 -9.04 -11.94 -2.62
C TRP A 242 -8.81 -10.59 -1.91
N GLN A 243 -7.85 -10.50 -0.98
CA GLN A 243 -7.45 -9.23 -0.37
C GLN A 243 -5.95 -9.00 -0.53
N LEU A 244 -5.59 -8.11 -1.45
CA LEU A 244 -4.23 -7.63 -1.62
C LEU A 244 -4.11 -6.25 -0.91
N LYS A 245 -3.90 -6.27 0.41
CA LYS A 245 -3.71 -5.07 1.23
C LYS A 245 -2.30 -4.50 1.06
N PRO A 246 -1.25 -5.35 1.11
CA PRO A 246 0.11 -4.89 0.95
C PRO A 246 0.39 -4.34 -0.44
N THR A 247 1.22 -3.32 -0.49
CA THR A 247 1.78 -2.81 -1.75
C THR A 247 2.87 -3.77 -2.21
N PRO A 248 2.86 -4.25 -3.47
CA PRO A 248 3.93 -5.08 -4.01
C PRO A 248 5.29 -4.36 -4.01
N VAL A 249 6.36 -5.12 -4.15
CA VAL A 249 7.72 -4.57 -4.35
C VAL A 249 8.39 -5.23 -5.56
N MET A 250 9.36 -4.55 -6.16
CA MET A 250 10.04 -4.99 -7.37
C MET A 250 11.56 -4.98 -7.17
N ASP A 251 12.26 -5.84 -7.92
CA ASP A 251 13.74 -5.84 -8.02
C ASP A 251 14.24 -5.29 -9.38
N GLY A 252 13.33 -4.80 -10.22
CA GLY A 252 13.60 -4.33 -11.58
C GLY A 252 13.15 -5.32 -12.66
N GLU A 253 13.31 -6.62 -12.44
CA GLU A 253 12.90 -7.70 -13.36
C GLU A 253 11.66 -8.44 -12.87
N ASN A 254 11.50 -8.55 -11.56
CA ASN A 254 10.44 -9.32 -10.92
C ASN A 254 9.62 -8.46 -9.97
N ILE A 255 8.40 -8.90 -9.71
CA ILE A 255 7.50 -8.31 -8.72
C ILE A 255 7.11 -9.35 -7.68
N TYR A 256 7.07 -8.94 -6.43
CA TYR A 256 6.70 -9.75 -5.28
C TYR A 256 5.38 -9.22 -4.70
N VAL A 257 4.33 -10.02 -4.87
CA VAL A 257 2.97 -9.67 -4.47
C VAL A 257 2.59 -10.50 -3.26
N LEU A 258 2.17 -9.84 -2.20
CA LEU A 258 1.69 -10.48 -0.98
C LEU A 258 0.19 -10.28 -0.86
N GLY A 259 -0.53 -11.34 -0.57
CA GLY A 259 -1.92 -11.27 -0.20
C GLY A 259 -2.26 -12.20 0.97
N TRP A 260 -3.08 -11.68 1.87
CA TRP A 260 -3.62 -12.45 2.99
C TRP A 260 -5.07 -12.06 3.28
N ALA A 261 -5.89 -13.07 3.49
CA ALA A 261 -7.28 -12.94 3.91
C ALA A 261 -7.65 -14.10 4.85
N GLY A 262 -8.58 -13.88 5.76
CA GLY A 262 -9.12 -14.97 6.58
C GLY A 262 -9.77 -16.04 5.71
N GLU A 263 -9.71 -17.27 6.15
CA GLU A 263 -10.32 -18.46 5.48
C GLU A 263 -9.77 -18.74 4.07
N ALA A 264 -8.52 -18.34 3.80
CA ALA A 264 -7.87 -18.57 2.51
C ALA A 264 -6.46 -19.18 2.66
N ASP A 265 -6.15 -19.81 3.80
CA ASP A 265 -4.92 -20.57 3.93
C ASP A 265 -5.00 -21.87 3.13
N MET A 266 -3.85 -22.41 2.73
CA MET A 266 -3.79 -23.62 1.94
C MET A 266 -4.52 -24.78 2.64
N GLY A 267 -5.44 -25.43 1.92
CA GLY A 267 -6.30 -26.51 2.42
C GLY A 267 -7.66 -26.03 2.95
N GLN A 268 -7.93 -24.72 2.94
CA GLN A 268 -9.24 -24.16 3.31
C GLN A 268 -10.14 -23.88 2.10
N GLN A 269 -9.69 -24.21 0.89
CA GLN A 269 -10.43 -23.98 -0.33
C GLN A 269 -11.67 -24.85 -0.39
N GLU A 270 -12.76 -24.31 -0.92
CA GLU A 270 -14.02 -24.98 -1.08
C GLU A 270 -14.47 -24.89 -2.55
N ASP A 271 -14.92 -26.00 -3.08
CA ASP A 271 -15.60 -26.00 -4.38
C ASP A 271 -17.04 -25.50 -4.19
N VAL A 272 -17.34 -24.41 -4.88
CA VAL A 272 -18.68 -23.82 -4.92
C VAL A 272 -19.22 -24.04 -6.33
N PRO A 273 -20.42 -24.62 -6.48
CA PRO A 273 -21.02 -24.89 -7.78
C PRO A 273 -21.20 -23.62 -8.61
N ASP A 274 -21.39 -23.76 -9.91
CA ASP A 274 -21.63 -22.63 -10.81
C ASP A 274 -22.97 -21.96 -10.54
N PHE A 275 -23.08 -20.66 -10.81
CA PHE A 275 -24.29 -19.87 -10.55
C PHE A 275 -25.53 -20.47 -11.24
N ALA A 276 -25.38 -20.93 -12.47
CA ALA A 276 -26.46 -21.57 -13.22
C ALA A 276 -27.00 -22.86 -12.56
N GLU A 277 -26.16 -23.60 -11.82
CA GLU A 277 -26.58 -24.75 -11.04
C GLU A 277 -27.35 -24.33 -9.80
N MET A 278 -26.92 -23.26 -9.15
CA MET A 278 -27.59 -22.71 -7.98
C MET A 278 -28.96 -22.13 -8.32
N LEU A 279 -29.07 -21.42 -9.45
CA LEU A 279 -30.36 -20.92 -9.94
C LEU A 279 -31.35 -22.08 -10.18
N LYS A 280 -30.92 -23.16 -10.83
CA LYS A 280 -31.79 -24.35 -11.02
C LYS A 280 -32.30 -24.95 -9.71
N GLN A 281 -31.49 -24.82 -8.64
CA GLN A 281 -31.79 -25.45 -7.37
C GLN A 281 -32.59 -24.53 -6.42
N TRP A 282 -32.37 -23.23 -6.47
CA TRP A 282 -32.85 -22.30 -5.44
C TRP A 282 -33.68 -21.10 -5.96
N ASP A 283 -33.55 -20.73 -7.21
CA ASP A 283 -34.34 -19.61 -7.81
C ASP A 283 -35.81 -20.05 -7.96
N SER A 284 -36.58 -19.86 -6.90
CA SER A 284 -37.94 -20.30 -6.79
C SER A 284 -38.93 -19.38 -7.52
N ASN A 285 -38.58 -18.13 -7.71
CA ASN A 285 -39.39 -17.14 -8.39
C ASN A 285 -39.02 -16.98 -9.89
N HIS A 286 -37.93 -17.63 -10.33
CA HIS A 286 -37.44 -17.66 -11.72
C HIS A 286 -37.06 -16.30 -12.29
N ASP A 287 -36.53 -15.40 -11.44
CA ASP A 287 -36.06 -14.07 -11.86
C ASP A 287 -34.58 -14.03 -12.30
N GLY A 288 -33.87 -15.16 -12.19
CA GLY A 288 -32.45 -15.27 -12.57
C GLY A 288 -31.48 -14.69 -11.55
N LEU A 289 -31.93 -14.42 -10.35
CA LEU A 289 -31.17 -13.93 -9.21
C LEU A 289 -31.37 -14.88 -8.01
N LEU A 290 -30.58 -14.72 -6.95
CA LEU A 290 -30.82 -15.43 -5.70
C LEU A 290 -31.08 -14.43 -4.59
N GLN A 291 -32.22 -14.59 -3.91
CA GLN A 291 -32.55 -13.87 -2.69
C GLN A 291 -32.13 -14.69 -1.47
N LYS A 292 -31.94 -14.01 -0.34
CA LYS A 292 -31.43 -14.63 0.88
C LYS A 292 -32.35 -15.74 1.42
N ASP A 293 -33.65 -15.61 1.25
CA ASP A 293 -34.66 -16.58 1.69
C ASP A 293 -34.72 -17.83 0.78
N GLU A 294 -34.36 -17.71 -0.48
CA GLU A 294 -34.25 -18.80 -1.43
C GLU A 294 -33.07 -19.74 -1.13
N ILE A 295 -32.00 -19.23 -0.48
CA ILE A 295 -30.85 -20.04 -0.11
C ILE A 295 -31.19 -21.02 1.00
N LEU A 296 -31.33 -22.29 0.67
CA LEU A 296 -31.68 -23.35 1.62
C LEU A 296 -30.51 -23.84 2.45
N ASN A 297 -29.26 -23.69 1.98
CA ASN A 297 -28.07 -24.12 2.70
C ASN A 297 -27.74 -23.14 3.84
N PRO A 298 -27.79 -23.59 5.12
CA PRO A 298 -27.56 -22.72 6.28
C PRO A 298 -26.16 -22.08 6.32
N LYS A 299 -25.13 -22.77 5.77
CA LYS A 299 -23.76 -22.23 5.70
C LYS A 299 -23.70 -21.07 4.74
N LEU A 300 -24.19 -21.23 3.51
CA LEU A 300 -24.25 -20.17 2.51
C LEU A 300 -25.13 -19.00 2.97
N LYS A 301 -26.23 -19.28 3.68
CA LYS A 301 -27.08 -18.23 4.24
C LYS A 301 -26.35 -17.34 5.25
N LYS A 302 -25.39 -17.90 6.01
CA LYS A 302 -24.51 -17.12 6.91
C LYS A 302 -23.51 -16.28 6.13
N ASP A 303 -23.10 -16.75 4.95
CA ASP A 303 -22.14 -16.05 4.08
C ASP A 303 -22.79 -14.95 3.21
N TRP A 304 -24.08 -14.68 3.37
CA TRP A 304 -24.84 -13.73 2.55
C TRP A 304 -24.10 -12.43 2.27
N ARG A 305 -23.55 -11.79 3.32
CA ARG A 305 -22.77 -10.54 3.18
C ARG A 305 -21.48 -10.68 2.38
N GLN A 306 -21.04 -11.89 2.09
CA GLN A 306 -19.86 -12.17 1.27
C GLN A 306 -20.24 -12.48 -0.17
N MET A 307 -21.53 -12.71 -0.41
CA MET A 307 -22.10 -12.96 -1.74
C MET A 307 -22.74 -11.68 -2.29
N ASP A 308 -23.66 -11.06 -1.57
CA ASP A 308 -24.30 -9.79 -1.91
C ASP A 308 -23.28 -8.65 -1.65
N LEU A 309 -22.45 -8.36 -2.66
CA LEU A 309 -21.31 -7.45 -2.52
C LEU A 309 -21.69 -5.98 -2.58
N ASP A 310 -22.71 -5.64 -3.35
CA ASP A 310 -23.19 -4.26 -3.48
C ASP A 310 -24.35 -3.94 -2.52
N ASN A 311 -24.79 -4.97 -1.77
CA ASN A 311 -25.82 -4.86 -0.74
C ASN A 311 -27.17 -4.40 -1.32
N ASP A 312 -27.49 -4.86 -2.51
CA ASP A 312 -28.77 -4.59 -3.20
C ASP A 312 -29.88 -5.58 -2.82
N GLY A 313 -29.55 -6.61 -2.04
CA GLY A 313 -30.47 -7.61 -1.52
C GLY A 313 -30.62 -8.85 -2.40
N VAL A 314 -29.88 -8.94 -3.50
CA VAL A 314 -29.86 -10.09 -4.40
C VAL A 314 -28.42 -10.51 -4.72
N VAL A 315 -28.25 -11.75 -5.16
CA VAL A 315 -26.97 -12.26 -5.65
C VAL A 315 -27.11 -12.53 -7.15
N ASN A 316 -26.34 -11.84 -7.94
CA ASN A 316 -26.26 -11.99 -9.39
C ASN A 316 -25.01 -12.82 -9.80
N ASP A 317 -24.82 -13.06 -11.11
CA ASP A 317 -23.70 -13.84 -11.65
C ASP A 317 -22.32 -13.25 -11.28
N ARG A 318 -22.19 -11.92 -11.23
CA ARG A 318 -20.93 -11.26 -10.80
C ARG A 318 -20.63 -11.56 -9.34
N ASP A 319 -21.60 -11.37 -8.48
CA ASP A 319 -21.49 -11.58 -7.04
C ASP A 319 -21.09 -13.03 -6.73
N TRP A 320 -21.76 -13.97 -7.39
CA TRP A 320 -21.48 -15.38 -7.24
C TRP A 320 -20.07 -15.77 -7.72
N LYS A 321 -19.63 -15.25 -8.87
CA LYS A 321 -18.26 -15.45 -9.37
C LYS A 321 -17.20 -14.91 -8.41
N MET A 322 -17.45 -13.76 -7.79
CA MET A 322 -16.57 -13.21 -6.76
C MET A 322 -16.55 -14.10 -5.52
N TYR A 323 -17.70 -14.59 -5.09
CA TYR A 323 -17.80 -15.54 -3.98
C TYR A 323 -17.06 -16.86 -4.29
N GLN A 324 -17.24 -17.47 -5.46
CA GLN A 324 -16.49 -18.64 -5.90
C GLN A 324 -14.97 -18.37 -5.90
N SER A 325 -14.55 -17.24 -6.46
CA SER A 325 -13.14 -16.84 -6.49
C SER A 325 -12.57 -16.68 -5.09
N ARG A 326 -13.34 -16.14 -4.16
CA ARG A 326 -12.96 -16.02 -2.75
C ARG A 326 -12.76 -17.39 -2.09
N ARG A 327 -13.65 -18.36 -2.35
CA ARG A 327 -13.57 -19.70 -1.76
C ARG A 327 -12.45 -20.56 -2.35
N LYS A 328 -11.98 -20.22 -3.56
CA LYS A 328 -10.84 -20.87 -4.24
C LYS A 328 -9.51 -20.16 -3.99
N ALA A 329 -9.53 -18.94 -3.45
CA ALA A 329 -8.33 -18.14 -3.25
C ALA A 329 -7.38 -18.77 -2.23
N VAL A 330 -6.06 -18.58 -2.44
CA VAL A 330 -5.01 -19.06 -1.55
C VAL A 330 -4.12 -17.90 -1.15
N ASN A 331 -3.90 -17.73 0.15
CA ASN A 331 -2.94 -16.78 0.69
C ASN A 331 -1.52 -17.11 0.26
N ALA A 332 -0.80 -16.14 -0.31
CA ALA A 332 0.55 -16.36 -0.78
C ALA A 332 1.38 -15.08 -0.89
N VAL A 333 2.69 -15.21 -0.82
CA VAL A 333 3.62 -14.35 -1.57
C VAL A 333 3.84 -14.99 -2.93
N VAL A 334 3.68 -14.23 -3.99
CA VAL A 334 3.90 -14.66 -5.36
C VAL A 334 5.00 -13.82 -5.98
N ALA A 335 6.05 -14.46 -6.45
CA ALA A 335 7.04 -13.83 -7.31
C ALA A 335 6.69 -14.07 -8.77
N SER A 336 6.74 -13.02 -9.56
CA SER A 336 6.45 -13.08 -11.00
C SER A 336 7.41 -12.21 -11.78
N LYS A 337 7.79 -12.63 -12.98
CA LYS A 337 8.45 -11.73 -13.93
C LYS A 337 7.54 -10.58 -14.29
N LEU A 338 8.12 -9.40 -14.50
CA LEU A 338 7.42 -8.24 -15.01
C LEU A 338 7.25 -8.34 -16.54
N GLY A 339 6.13 -7.80 -17.05
CA GLY A 339 5.91 -7.64 -18.48
C GLY A 339 5.15 -8.79 -19.13
N GLY A 340 5.00 -8.66 -20.44
CA GLY A 340 4.22 -9.56 -21.28
C GLY A 340 2.98 -8.88 -21.88
N LYS A 341 2.02 -9.67 -22.31
CA LYS A 341 0.75 -9.21 -22.89
C LYS A 341 -0.38 -10.20 -22.54
N GLY A 342 -1.49 -9.68 -22.03
CA GLY A 342 -2.63 -10.51 -21.62
C GLY A 342 -2.35 -11.30 -20.34
N ASP A 343 -2.88 -12.50 -20.25
CA ASP A 343 -2.70 -13.39 -19.10
C ASP A 343 -1.29 -13.98 -19.06
N MET A 344 -0.55 -13.63 -18.03
CA MET A 344 0.83 -14.09 -17.80
C MET A 344 0.94 -15.03 -16.58
N THR A 345 -0.18 -15.46 -16.01
CA THR A 345 -0.23 -16.26 -14.78
C THR A 345 0.66 -17.50 -14.87
N GLU A 346 0.49 -18.31 -15.92
CA GLU A 346 1.26 -19.56 -16.08
C GLU A 346 2.69 -19.34 -16.60
N LYS A 347 2.93 -18.22 -17.30
CA LYS A 347 4.22 -17.94 -17.96
C LYS A 347 5.22 -17.22 -17.05
N ASN A 348 4.73 -16.30 -16.22
CA ASN A 348 5.58 -15.38 -15.48
C ASN A 348 5.74 -15.72 -14.00
N VAL A 349 4.83 -16.48 -13.39
CA VAL A 349 4.95 -16.86 -11.98
C VAL A 349 6.16 -17.77 -11.80
N LEU A 350 7.07 -17.34 -10.91
CA LEU A 350 8.33 -18.03 -10.63
C LEU A 350 8.20 -18.98 -9.45
N TRP A 351 7.59 -18.51 -8.36
CA TRP A 351 7.38 -19.28 -7.15
C TRP A 351 6.23 -18.70 -6.31
N ARG A 352 5.73 -19.49 -5.37
CA ARG A 352 4.74 -19.13 -4.37
C ARG A 352 5.19 -19.58 -2.99
N TYR A 353 4.94 -18.76 -1.98
CA TYR A 353 5.20 -19.05 -0.58
C TYR A 353 3.95 -18.81 0.25
N TYR A 354 3.58 -19.77 1.13
CA TYR A 354 2.24 -19.84 1.73
C TYR A 354 2.20 -19.73 3.25
N LYS A 355 3.34 -19.58 3.92
CA LYS A 355 3.43 -19.67 5.39
C LYS A 355 3.74 -18.33 6.03
N SER A 356 3.29 -18.13 7.29
CA SER A 356 3.65 -16.97 8.10
C SER A 356 3.52 -15.63 7.36
N LEU A 357 2.41 -15.45 6.67
CA LEU A 357 2.14 -14.28 5.84
C LEU A 357 1.62 -13.12 6.69
N PRO A 358 2.12 -11.90 6.53
CA PRO A 358 1.54 -10.71 7.15
C PRO A 358 0.20 -10.35 6.52
N ASN A 359 -0.68 -9.76 7.33
CA ASN A 359 -1.99 -9.30 6.91
C ASN A 359 -1.94 -7.91 6.25
N VAL A 360 -1.22 -6.94 6.85
CA VAL A 360 -1.20 -5.54 6.42
C VAL A 360 0.18 -5.09 5.95
N PRO A 361 1.28 -5.38 6.66
CA PRO A 361 2.59 -4.91 6.25
C PRO A 361 2.97 -5.36 4.84
N SER A 362 3.43 -4.43 4.02
CA SER A 362 3.96 -4.73 2.69
C SER A 362 5.27 -5.50 2.79
N PRO A 363 5.60 -6.39 1.84
CA PRO A 363 6.90 -7.00 1.77
C PRO A 363 7.98 -5.94 1.53
N LEU A 364 9.23 -6.28 1.85
CA LEU A 364 10.38 -5.45 1.53
C LEU A 364 11.36 -6.28 0.71
N TYR A 365 11.67 -5.85 -0.51
CA TYR A 365 12.79 -6.38 -1.26
C TYR A 365 14.05 -5.58 -0.95
N TYR A 366 15.09 -6.25 -0.48
CA TYR A 366 16.36 -5.60 -0.22
C TYR A 366 17.53 -6.56 -0.43
N ARG A 367 18.43 -6.24 -1.37
CA ARG A 367 19.67 -6.99 -1.65
C ARG A 367 19.47 -8.50 -1.90
N GLY A 368 18.51 -8.83 -2.76
CA GLY A 368 18.24 -10.22 -3.16
C GLY A 368 17.40 -11.03 -2.18
N VAL A 369 16.86 -10.40 -1.15
CA VAL A 369 16.01 -11.03 -0.13
C VAL A 369 14.67 -10.31 -0.03
N VAL A 370 13.58 -11.09 0.06
CA VAL A 370 12.25 -10.58 0.37
C VAL A 370 11.97 -10.80 1.86
N TYR A 371 11.74 -9.72 2.57
CA TYR A 371 11.44 -9.73 4.01
C TYR A 371 9.96 -9.54 4.25
N LEU A 372 9.42 -10.34 5.14
CA LEU A 372 8.04 -10.29 5.63
C LEU A 372 8.07 -10.12 7.15
N VAL A 373 7.19 -9.28 7.67
CA VAL A 373 7.02 -9.10 9.12
C VAL A 373 5.54 -9.19 9.45
N LYS A 374 5.15 -10.16 10.29
CA LYS A 374 3.76 -10.39 10.67
C LYS A 374 3.54 -10.19 12.17
N GLU A 375 2.28 -10.24 12.57
CA GLU A 375 1.87 -10.22 13.97
C GLU A 375 2.66 -11.24 14.81
N GLY A 376 2.90 -10.90 16.06
CA GLY A 376 3.78 -11.64 16.98
C GLY A 376 5.27 -11.38 16.75
N GLY A 377 5.63 -10.40 15.89
CA GLY A 377 7.02 -10.06 15.57
C GLY A 377 7.76 -11.14 14.79
N ILE A 378 7.05 -11.96 14.03
CA ILE A 378 7.70 -13.01 13.22
C ILE A 378 8.20 -12.40 11.93
N MET A 379 9.52 -12.39 11.77
CA MET A 379 10.20 -11.94 10.56
C MET A 379 10.68 -13.14 9.74
N THR A 380 10.35 -13.15 8.45
CA THR A 380 10.77 -14.19 7.50
C THR A 380 11.59 -13.54 6.39
N ALA A 381 12.75 -14.10 6.10
CA ALA A 381 13.59 -13.78 4.94
C ALA A 381 13.48 -14.89 3.91
N LEU A 382 13.09 -14.53 2.68
CA LEU A 382 12.99 -15.43 1.54
C LEU A 382 14.06 -15.08 0.52
N ASP A 383 14.71 -16.07 -0.04
CA ASP A 383 15.55 -15.89 -1.23
C ASP A 383 14.66 -15.39 -2.39
N ALA A 384 14.96 -14.24 -2.92
CA ALA A 384 14.11 -13.57 -3.91
C ALA A 384 14.00 -14.37 -5.23
N LYS A 385 15.00 -15.16 -5.60
CA LYS A 385 15.00 -15.94 -6.84
C LYS A 385 14.19 -17.23 -6.72
N THR A 386 14.20 -17.85 -5.54
CA THR A 386 13.69 -19.23 -5.37
C THR A 386 12.50 -19.32 -4.42
N GLY A 387 12.21 -18.29 -3.62
CA GLY A 387 11.19 -18.32 -2.58
C GLY A 387 11.54 -19.21 -1.37
N LYS A 388 12.76 -19.76 -1.30
CA LYS A 388 13.19 -20.56 -0.15
C LYS A 388 13.35 -19.69 1.09
N VAL A 389 12.89 -20.21 2.23
CA VAL A 389 13.12 -19.58 3.53
C VAL A 389 14.61 -19.63 3.84
N LEU A 390 15.22 -18.47 3.99
CA LEU A 390 16.59 -18.32 4.46
C LEU A 390 16.61 -18.33 5.99
N LYS A 391 15.79 -17.48 6.61
CA LYS A 391 15.60 -17.42 8.05
C LYS A 391 14.19 -17.01 8.41
N GLN A 392 13.63 -17.66 9.41
CA GLN A 392 12.42 -17.22 10.08
C GLN A 392 12.68 -17.19 11.59
N GLY A 393 12.27 -16.12 12.24
CA GLY A 393 12.45 -15.97 13.67
C GLY A 393 11.62 -14.85 14.26
N ARG A 394 11.61 -14.74 15.57
CA ARG A 394 10.92 -13.68 16.30
C ARG A 394 11.86 -12.52 16.58
N LEU A 395 11.39 -11.30 16.33
CA LEU A 395 12.04 -10.06 16.75
C LEU A 395 11.97 -9.96 18.28
N PRO A 396 13.10 -9.90 19.00
CA PRO A 396 13.12 -9.85 20.45
C PRO A 396 12.37 -8.65 21.00
N GLY A 397 11.49 -8.86 22.02
CA GLY A 397 10.76 -7.78 22.69
C GLY A 397 9.80 -6.97 21.83
N ALA A 398 9.54 -7.42 20.60
CA ALA A 398 8.70 -6.72 19.62
C ALA A 398 7.56 -7.63 19.12
N GLY A 399 6.85 -8.28 20.06
CA GLY A 399 5.60 -9.00 19.80
C GLY A 399 4.47 -8.02 19.43
N GLY A 400 3.24 -8.54 19.38
CA GLY A 400 2.05 -7.73 19.08
C GLY A 400 1.72 -7.63 17.60
N ASP A 401 0.85 -6.69 17.25
CA ASP A 401 0.38 -6.48 15.87
C ASP A 401 1.37 -5.64 15.04
N TYR A 402 1.28 -5.78 13.71
CA TYR A 402 2.06 -4.99 12.77
C TYR A 402 1.17 -4.42 11.68
N PHE A 403 1.16 -3.08 11.55
CA PHE A 403 0.51 -2.34 10.48
C PHE A 403 1.53 -1.56 9.64
N SER A 404 2.56 -1.03 10.31
CA SER A 404 3.71 -0.38 9.68
C SER A 404 4.48 -1.37 8.81
N SER A 405 4.81 -0.99 7.59
CA SER A 405 5.62 -1.81 6.68
C SER A 405 7.11 -1.67 7.00
N PRO A 406 7.92 -2.72 6.87
CA PRO A 406 9.37 -2.63 7.00
C PRO A 406 9.96 -1.72 5.92
N VAL A 407 11.02 -1.01 6.27
CA VAL A 407 11.79 -0.14 5.38
C VAL A 407 13.29 -0.43 5.50
N ALA A 408 14.05 -0.18 4.44
CA ALA A 408 15.50 -0.38 4.43
C ALA A 408 16.24 0.92 4.14
N VAL A 409 17.30 1.18 4.90
CA VAL A 409 18.17 2.36 4.76
C VAL A 409 19.52 2.11 5.39
N ASP A 410 20.58 2.63 4.80
CA ASP A 410 21.95 2.61 5.35
C ASP A 410 22.41 1.21 5.81
N GLY A 411 22.06 0.17 5.04
CA GLY A 411 22.40 -1.21 5.36
C GLY A 411 21.62 -1.83 6.52
N LYS A 412 20.50 -1.24 6.93
CA LYS A 412 19.63 -1.69 8.03
C LYS A 412 18.20 -1.84 7.56
N ILE A 413 17.41 -2.70 8.21
CA ILE A 413 15.96 -2.75 8.09
C ILE A 413 15.37 -2.18 9.38
N ILE A 414 14.38 -1.33 9.25
CA ILE A 414 13.61 -0.78 10.36
C ILE A 414 12.18 -1.30 10.23
N THR A 415 11.66 -1.91 11.30
CA THR A 415 10.27 -2.36 11.39
C THR A 415 9.70 -1.97 12.74
N ILE A 416 8.41 -1.64 12.80
CA ILE A 416 7.77 -1.10 13.99
C ILE A 416 6.50 -1.88 14.29
N SER A 417 6.36 -2.41 15.50
CA SER A 417 5.10 -3.00 15.98
C SER A 417 4.06 -1.92 16.27
N HIS A 418 2.80 -2.33 16.34
CA HIS A 418 1.72 -1.42 16.70
C HIS A 418 1.97 -0.73 18.05
N GLU A 419 2.51 -1.46 19.02
CA GLU A 419 2.85 -0.94 20.36
C GLU A 419 4.11 -0.06 20.39
N GLY A 420 4.60 0.37 19.22
CA GLY A 420 5.74 1.30 19.09
C GLY A 420 7.11 0.70 19.37
N LYS A 421 7.26 -0.63 19.30
CA LYS A 421 8.58 -1.28 19.39
C LYS A 421 9.26 -1.22 18.03
N VAL A 422 10.31 -0.42 17.93
CA VAL A 422 11.13 -0.26 16.71
C VAL A 422 12.26 -1.28 16.75
N SER A 423 12.26 -2.22 15.83
CA SER A 423 13.37 -3.16 15.65
C SER A 423 14.28 -2.71 14.53
N ILE A 424 15.57 -2.52 14.83
CA ILE A 424 16.63 -2.28 13.86
C ILE A 424 17.31 -3.60 13.59
N VAL A 425 17.31 -4.02 12.32
CA VAL A 425 17.76 -5.35 11.90
C VAL A 425 18.89 -5.22 10.89
N LYS A 426 19.96 -5.97 11.08
CA LYS A 426 21.01 -6.22 10.08
C LYS A 426 20.41 -7.15 9.03
N PRO A 427 20.32 -6.73 7.75
CA PRO A 427 19.75 -7.56 6.69
C PRO A 427 20.69 -8.69 6.28
N GLY A 428 20.14 -9.69 5.64
CA GLY A 428 20.86 -10.83 5.08
C GLY A 428 20.09 -12.13 5.24
N ALA A 429 20.68 -13.24 4.72
CA ALA A 429 20.12 -14.58 4.88
C ALA A 429 19.94 -14.93 6.37
N GLU A 430 20.90 -14.56 7.18
CA GLU A 430 20.92 -14.75 8.65
C GLU A 430 20.69 -13.41 9.36
N TRP A 431 19.60 -12.71 9.04
CA TRP A 431 19.28 -11.42 9.65
C TRP A 431 19.37 -11.46 11.19
N GLU A 432 19.81 -10.34 11.77
CA GLU A 432 19.98 -10.20 13.22
C GLU A 432 19.35 -8.89 13.72
N THR A 433 18.68 -8.94 14.87
CA THR A 433 18.23 -7.73 15.54
C THR A 433 19.42 -7.03 16.20
N ILE A 434 19.73 -5.82 15.73
CA ILE A 434 20.80 -4.98 16.29
C ILE A 434 20.31 -4.33 17.58
N ARG A 435 19.05 -3.82 17.56
CA ARG A 435 18.47 -3.04 18.65
C ARG A 435 16.96 -3.08 18.60
N VAL A 436 16.34 -2.96 19.76
CA VAL A 436 14.92 -2.66 19.91
C VAL A 436 14.78 -1.38 20.71
N ILE A 437 13.96 -0.46 20.23
CA ILE A 437 13.68 0.85 20.81
C ILE A 437 12.20 0.93 21.12
N ASP A 438 11.85 1.46 22.26
CA ASP A 438 10.46 1.68 22.67
C ASP A 438 10.09 3.15 22.54
N LEU A 439 9.11 3.45 21.70
CA LEU A 439 8.58 4.82 21.58
C LEU A 439 7.52 5.13 22.62
N GLY A 440 6.93 4.10 23.26
CA GLY A 440 5.87 4.24 24.26
C GLY A 440 4.54 4.74 23.71
N GLU A 441 4.33 4.67 22.40
CA GLU A 441 3.13 5.14 21.70
C GLU A 441 2.80 4.21 20.53
N ASP A 442 1.52 4.01 20.27
CA ASP A 442 1.06 3.16 19.17
C ASP A 442 1.45 3.73 17.79
N VAL A 443 1.79 2.83 16.85
CA VAL A 443 2.25 3.15 15.50
C VAL A 443 1.51 2.33 14.46
N ASN A 444 0.89 3.01 13.48
CA ASN A 444 0.33 2.39 12.28
C ASN A 444 1.11 2.81 11.01
N ALA A 445 1.66 4.01 11.02
CA ALA A 445 2.33 4.62 9.88
C ALA A 445 3.69 3.97 9.60
N THR A 446 4.02 3.86 8.32
CA THR A 446 5.36 3.46 7.88
C THR A 446 6.32 4.65 8.00
N PRO A 447 7.55 4.46 8.51
CA PRO A 447 8.53 5.53 8.61
C PRO A 447 8.89 6.17 7.26
N ALA A 448 9.30 7.43 7.31
CA ALA A 448 9.89 8.15 6.19
C ALA A 448 11.35 8.51 6.50
N MET A 449 12.17 8.64 5.46
CA MET A 449 13.60 8.93 5.61
C MET A 449 14.07 9.88 4.53
N SER A 450 14.89 10.85 4.89
CA SER A 450 15.60 11.73 3.95
C SER A 450 16.63 12.58 4.66
N ASP A 451 17.78 12.83 4.03
CA ASP A 451 18.88 13.64 4.51
C ASP A 451 19.41 13.22 5.89
N GLY A 452 19.65 11.92 6.07
CA GLY A 452 20.16 11.36 7.32
C GLY A 452 19.19 11.41 8.49
N LYS A 453 17.92 11.71 8.24
CA LYS A 453 16.87 11.83 9.26
C LYS A 453 15.82 10.73 9.09
N LEU A 454 15.31 10.26 10.22
CA LEU A 454 14.22 9.30 10.32
C LEU A 454 12.99 9.99 10.91
N TYR A 455 11.86 9.87 10.22
CA TYR A 455 10.58 10.43 10.64
C TYR A 455 9.62 9.29 10.99
N ILE A 456 9.14 9.27 12.23
CA ILE A 456 8.19 8.24 12.71
C ILE A 456 6.93 8.94 13.22
N ARG A 457 5.80 8.59 12.65
CA ARG A 457 4.49 9.02 13.11
C ARG A 457 3.89 7.98 14.03
N THR A 458 3.55 8.39 15.24
CA THR A 458 2.75 7.65 16.20
C THR A 458 1.29 8.12 16.17
N HIS A 459 0.44 7.58 17.01
CA HIS A 459 -0.95 8.07 17.14
C HIS A 459 -1.04 9.50 17.64
N GLN A 460 -0.06 9.98 18.42
CA GLN A 460 -0.11 11.29 19.08
C GLN A 460 0.92 12.29 18.54
N HIS A 461 1.99 11.80 17.90
CA HIS A 461 3.11 12.66 17.54
C HIS A 461 3.73 12.30 16.18
N LEU A 462 4.48 13.25 15.65
CA LEU A 462 5.50 13.01 14.64
C LEU A 462 6.88 13.31 15.25
N TYR A 463 7.76 12.34 15.14
CA TYR A 463 9.16 12.44 15.60
C TYR A 463 10.11 12.60 14.43
N CYS A 464 11.17 13.38 14.63
CA CYS A 464 12.33 13.44 13.77
C CYS A 464 13.57 13.07 14.55
N PHE A 465 14.28 12.04 14.09
CA PHE A 465 15.51 11.58 14.67
C PHE A 465 16.68 11.80 13.71
N ALA A 466 17.84 12.22 14.23
CA ALA A 466 19.09 12.32 13.49
C ALA A 466 20.27 11.94 14.37
N LYS A 467 21.36 11.48 13.76
CA LYS A 467 22.56 11.12 14.48
C LYS A 467 23.23 12.37 15.06
N GLY A 468 23.49 12.34 16.37
CA GLY A 468 24.17 13.44 17.07
C GLY A 468 23.26 14.64 17.40
N ALA A 469 21.93 14.48 17.36
CA ALA A 469 20.95 15.47 17.83
C ALA A 469 20.78 15.43 19.35
#